data_e07fb0a12f106dfd57326da7716eacd1
#
_entry.id   e07fb0a12f106dfd57326da7716eacd1
#
_cell.length_a   1.000
_cell.length_b   1.000
_cell.length_c   1.000
_cell.angle_alpha   90.00
_cell.angle_beta   90.00
_cell.angle_gamma   90.00
#
_symmetry.space_group_name_H-M   'P 1'
#
loop_
_entity.id
_entity.type
_entity.pdbx_description
1 polymer ?
#
loop_
_entity_poly.entity_id
_entity_poly.type
_entity_poly.pdbx_seq_one_letter_code
_entity_poly.pdbx_strand_id
1 'polypeptide(L)'
;MLKLNQKISLSIFASLILILSVNAQNPSKTITKELEVPKYKLPKILLSKNGIKINTIEKWENIRRNEILSYFENQIYGRAPLKEILPIFEIVENNSITLNGDAIRKQYKLSFKKNGKILSLILLMYIPNKKEKSPAFLAYNFGGNYTISNDTCIYVEKKNTARIIKRGENILRWPITKIIRSGYALITLNYNDIDPDKNNFSDGIHSLFYENGTLKPKDNEWGSIAAWSWGLSRVLDFLENESLIDTKKIVLLGHSRLGKTALWAGAKDERFSIVISNNSGCGGAALSRRRFGEKVSDINTNYPHWFAKNFHKYNDKESLLEVDQHMLISLMAPRPVYVASASQDSWADPKGEFLSAKFAKDVYKLYGYRERGLNLFPKVNKPIRGRIGYHVRKGKHDITLFDWEEYIKFSDFHLKN
;
A
#
# COMPACT_ATOMS: atom_id res chain seq x y z
N MET A 1 91.75 -13.25 24.02
CA MET A 1 91.47 -12.14 23.10
C MET A 1 90.99 -12.64 21.79
N LEU A 2 89.71 -12.79 21.57
CA LEU A 2 89.12 -13.14 20.26
C LEU A 2 87.79 -12.44 20.16
N LYS A 3 87.65 -11.50 19.22
CA LYS A 3 86.46 -10.78 18.90
C LYS A 3 85.59 -11.62 17.94
N LEU A 4 84.42 -11.91 18.36
CA LEU A 4 83.44 -12.62 17.53
C LEU A 4 82.47 -11.59 16.91
N ASN A 5 82.52 -11.42 15.59
CA ASN A 5 81.62 -10.60 14.80
C ASN A 5 80.36 -11.39 14.53
N GLN A 6 79.23 -10.99 15.05
CA GLN A 6 77.92 -11.45 14.63
C GLN A 6 77.35 -10.52 13.55
N LYS A 7 77.14 -11.02 12.34
CA LYS A 7 76.37 -10.36 11.30
C LYS A 7 74.87 -10.60 11.57
N ILE A 8 74.19 -9.53 11.84
CA ILE A 8 72.72 -9.56 11.91
C ILE A 8 72.15 -9.42 10.49
N SER A 9 71.51 -10.47 10.04
CA SER A 9 70.74 -10.47 8.75
C SER A 9 69.39 -9.81 9.00
N LEU A 10 69.16 -8.69 8.36
CA LEU A 10 67.85 -7.99 8.40
C LEU A 10 66.96 -8.57 7.30
N SER A 11 66.01 -9.44 7.66
CA SER A 11 64.97 -9.90 6.75
C SER A 11 63.85 -8.85 6.73
N ILE A 12 63.72 -8.15 5.61
CA ILE A 12 62.60 -7.23 5.36
C ILE A 12 61.41 -8.09 4.95
N PHE A 13 60.45 -8.27 5.86
CA PHE A 13 59.11 -8.77 5.56
C PHE A 13 58.28 -7.64 4.95
N ALA A 14 58.14 -7.62 3.63
CA ALA A 14 57.24 -6.74 2.94
C ALA A 14 55.83 -7.30 3.09
N SER A 15 55.09 -6.83 4.09
CA SER A 15 53.67 -7.10 4.24
C SER A 15 52.88 -6.33 3.18
N LEU A 16 52.43 -7.03 2.14
CA LEU A 16 51.52 -6.51 1.14
C LEU A 16 50.12 -6.32 1.78
N ILE A 17 49.85 -5.11 2.27
CA ILE A 17 48.50 -4.75 2.74
C ILE A 17 47.66 -4.58 1.48
N LEU A 18 46.87 -5.58 1.17
CA LEU A 18 45.80 -5.49 0.17
C LEU A 18 44.68 -4.62 0.75
N ILE A 19 44.70 -3.33 0.45
CA ILE A 19 43.58 -2.43 0.77
C ILE A 19 42.44 -2.82 -0.16
N LEU A 20 41.56 -3.69 0.30
CA LEU A 20 40.24 -3.85 -0.27
C LEU A 20 39.50 -2.53 -0.02
N SER A 21 39.53 -1.65 -1.02
CA SER A 21 38.63 -0.51 -1.08
C SER A 21 37.21 -1.08 -1.20
N VAL A 22 36.54 -1.23 -0.05
CA VAL A 22 35.09 -1.31 0.00
C VAL A 22 34.61 0.01 -0.61
N ASN A 23 34.21 -0.02 -1.86
CA ASN A 23 33.46 1.07 -2.46
C ASN A 23 32.18 1.20 -1.64
N ALA A 24 32.19 2.02 -0.60
CA ALA A 24 31.00 2.60 -0.01
C ALA A 24 30.36 3.36 -1.17
N GLN A 25 29.34 2.77 -1.82
CA GLN A 25 28.54 3.47 -2.81
C GLN A 25 27.99 4.71 -2.11
N ASN A 26 28.47 5.88 -2.50
CA ASN A 26 27.87 7.14 -2.09
C ASN A 26 26.38 7.02 -2.33
N PRO A 27 25.51 7.33 -1.34
CA PRO A 27 24.08 7.27 -1.53
C PRO A 27 23.74 8.08 -2.79
N SER A 28 23.19 7.42 -3.80
CA SER A 28 22.95 8.08 -5.09
C SER A 28 22.02 9.25 -4.85
N LYS A 29 22.42 10.43 -5.36
CA LYS A 29 21.70 11.71 -5.19
C LYS A 29 20.21 11.53 -5.49
N THR A 30 19.34 11.99 -4.59
CA THR A 30 17.89 12.02 -4.80
C THR A 30 17.54 12.94 -5.96
N ILE A 31 16.87 12.41 -6.98
CA ILE A 31 16.41 13.18 -8.15
C ILE A 31 15.08 13.85 -7.79
N THR A 32 15.04 15.17 -7.86
CA THR A 32 13.82 15.98 -7.61
C THR A 32 13.51 16.95 -8.75
N LYS A 33 14.34 16.95 -9.81
CA LYS A 33 14.14 17.75 -11.00
C LYS A 33 13.84 16.84 -12.19
N GLU A 34 12.79 17.16 -12.93
CA GLU A 34 12.33 16.34 -14.06
C GLU A 34 13.40 16.14 -15.14
N LEU A 35 14.25 17.15 -15.38
CA LEU A 35 15.34 17.08 -16.35
C LEU A 35 16.46 16.10 -15.96
N GLU A 36 16.56 15.75 -14.69
CA GLU A 36 17.55 14.79 -14.17
C GLU A 36 17.04 13.34 -14.23
N VAL A 37 15.75 13.12 -14.56
CA VAL A 37 15.17 11.77 -14.68
C VAL A 37 15.89 11.00 -15.79
N PRO A 38 16.45 9.82 -15.51
CA PRO A 38 17.16 9.04 -16.51
C PRO A 38 16.24 8.61 -17.65
N LYS A 39 16.79 8.39 -18.83
CA LYS A 39 16.04 7.72 -19.91
C LYS A 39 15.73 6.29 -19.48
N TYR A 40 14.46 5.89 -19.55
CA TYR A 40 14.02 4.56 -19.18
C TYR A 40 13.07 3.98 -20.23
N LYS A 41 12.96 2.66 -20.25
CA LYS A 41 12.01 1.93 -21.08
C LYS A 41 11.12 1.09 -20.16
N LEU A 42 9.82 1.27 -20.27
CA LEU A 42 8.85 0.47 -19.50
C LEU A 42 8.70 -0.93 -20.09
N PRO A 43 8.49 -1.94 -19.24
CA PRO A 43 8.08 -3.25 -19.70
C PRO A 43 6.75 -3.17 -20.45
N LYS A 44 6.61 -3.95 -21.52
CA LYS A 44 5.39 -3.96 -22.33
C LYS A 44 4.28 -4.69 -21.59
N ILE A 45 3.22 -3.94 -21.25
CA ILE A 45 2.12 -4.49 -20.47
C ILE A 45 1.31 -5.54 -21.26
N LEU A 46 1.09 -5.30 -22.56
CA LEU A 46 0.31 -6.18 -23.45
C LEU A 46 1.21 -7.18 -24.23
N LEU A 47 2.28 -7.64 -23.58
CA LEU A 47 3.17 -8.68 -24.11
C LEU A 47 3.47 -9.67 -22.98
N SER A 48 3.16 -10.95 -23.18
CA SER A 48 3.50 -12.01 -22.22
C SER A 48 5.01 -12.27 -22.15
N LYS A 49 5.45 -13.00 -21.14
CA LYS A 49 6.85 -13.46 -21.01
C LYS A 49 7.30 -14.29 -22.23
N ASN A 50 6.38 -15.07 -22.80
CA ASN A 50 6.64 -15.93 -23.96
C ASN A 50 6.41 -15.21 -25.29
N GLY A 51 6.31 -13.89 -25.33
CA GLY A 51 6.15 -13.08 -26.56
C GLY A 51 4.74 -13.07 -27.14
N ILE A 52 3.72 -13.60 -26.46
CA ILE A 52 2.33 -13.59 -26.91
C ILE A 52 1.79 -12.16 -26.81
N LYS A 53 1.23 -11.63 -27.91
CA LYS A 53 0.51 -10.36 -27.90
C LYS A 53 -0.81 -10.50 -27.17
N ILE A 54 -1.07 -9.62 -26.21
CA ILE A 54 -2.30 -9.56 -25.40
C ILE A 54 -3.23 -8.53 -26.04
N ASN A 55 -4.19 -9.00 -26.80
CA ASN A 55 -5.11 -8.16 -27.56
C ASN A 55 -6.59 -8.51 -27.32
N THR A 56 -6.86 -9.41 -26.37
CA THR A 56 -8.20 -9.78 -25.93
C THR A 56 -8.27 -9.81 -24.40
N ILE A 57 -9.48 -9.66 -23.85
CA ILE A 57 -9.75 -9.81 -22.41
C ILE A 57 -9.34 -11.20 -21.94
N GLU A 58 -9.68 -12.24 -22.68
CA GLU A 58 -9.36 -13.62 -22.34
C GLU A 58 -7.84 -13.84 -22.16
N LYS A 59 -7.01 -13.34 -23.11
CA LYS A 59 -5.55 -13.43 -23.00
C LYS A 59 -5.02 -12.62 -21.83
N TRP A 60 -5.65 -11.48 -21.54
CA TRP A 60 -5.31 -10.68 -20.38
C TRP A 60 -5.56 -11.46 -19.09
N GLU A 61 -6.78 -11.95 -18.87
CA GLU A 61 -7.18 -12.63 -17.64
C GLU A 61 -6.44 -13.96 -17.44
N ASN A 62 -6.33 -14.77 -18.50
CA ASN A 62 -5.80 -16.11 -18.36
C ASN A 62 -4.26 -16.19 -18.45
N ILE A 63 -3.60 -15.19 -19.03
CA ILE A 63 -2.14 -15.22 -19.25
C ILE A 63 -1.45 -14.06 -18.52
N ARG A 64 -1.64 -12.83 -19.03
CA ARG A 64 -0.77 -11.72 -18.64
C ARG A 64 -1.00 -11.19 -17.25
N ARG A 65 -2.26 -11.12 -16.83
CA ARG A 65 -2.63 -10.74 -15.47
C ARG A 65 -1.99 -11.66 -14.44
N ASN A 66 -2.03 -12.95 -14.66
CA ASN A 66 -1.43 -13.95 -13.77
C ASN A 66 0.11 -13.86 -13.72
N GLU A 67 0.76 -13.61 -14.87
CA GLU A 67 2.21 -13.38 -14.91
C GLU A 67 2.62 -12.16 -14.10
N ILE A 68 1.91 -11.04 -14.27
CA ILE A 68 2.18 -9.79 -13.58
C ILE A 68 1.93 -9.95 -12.07
N LEU A 69 0.78 -10.50 -11.68
CA LEU A 69 0.43 -10.75 -10.28
C LEU A 69 1.46 -11.63 -9.59
N SER A 70 1.84 -12.75 -10.23
CA SER A 70 2.85 -13.67 -9.72
C SER A 70 4.21 -13.00 -9.57
N TYR A 71 4.59 -12.10 -10.48
CA TYR A 71 5.86 -11.38 -10.35
C TYR A 71 5.85 -10.42 -9.16
N PHE A 72 4.81 -9.60 -9.01
CA PHE A 72 4.67 -8.72 -7.84
C PHE A 72 4.67 -9.51 -6.53
N GLU A 73 3.99 -10.66 -6.51
CA GLU A 73 3.92 -11.53 -5.36
C GLU A 73 5.28 -12.14 -4.99
N ASN A 74 6.05 -12.61 -5.97
CA ASN A 74 7.32 -13.29 -5.67
C ASN A 74 8.51 -12.36 -5.50
N GLN A 75 8.49 -11.18 -6.15
CA GLN A 75 9.65 -10.32 -6.24
C GLN A 75 9.52 -9.02 -5.47
N ILE A 76 8.30 -8.56 -5.17
CA ILE A 76 8.07 -7.23 -4.59
C ILE A 76 7.36 -7.31 -3.24
N TYR A 77 6.10 -7.73 -3.18
CA TYR A 77 5.33 -7.71 -1.93
C TYR A 77 5.49 -8.95 -1.07
N GLY A 78 5.78 -10.09 -1.69
CA GLY A 78 5.90 -11.39 -1.05
C GLY A 78 4.58 -12.17 -0.97
N ARG A 79 4.68 -13.48 -0.90
CA ARG A 79 3.55 -14.40 -0.81
C ARG A 79 2.98 -14.45 0.59
N ALA A 80 1.73 -14.07 0.75
CA ALA A 80 0.98 -14.36 1.95
C ALA A 80 0.67 -15.88 2.04
N PRO A 81 0.49 -16.42 3.27
CA PRO A 81 0.14 -17.82 3.44
C PRO A 81 -1.15 -18.18 2.71
N LEU A 82 -1.16 -19.37 2.06
CA LEU A 82 -2.33 -19.86 1.34
C LEU A 82 -3.48 -20.26 2.28
N LYS A 83 -3.13 -20.72 3.49
CA LYS A 83 -4.13 -21.14 4.48
C LYS A 83 -4.73 -19.90 5.16
N GLU A 84 -5.96 -19.62 4.83
CA GLU A 84 -6.73 -18.54 5.43
C GLU A 84 -7.06 -18.82 6.90
N ILE A 85 -7.10 -17.75 7.68
CA ILE A 85 -7.64 -17.75 9.04
C ILE A 85 -8.79 -16.75 9.02
N LEU A 86 -10.01 -17.24 9.23
CA LEU A 86 -11.18 -16.38 9.35
C LEU A 86 -11.16 -15.69 10.73
N PRO A 87 -11.55 -14.41 10.80
CA PRO A 87 -11.65 -13.72 12.09
C PRO A 87 -12.81 -14.26 12.92
N ILE A 88 -12.55 -14.43 14.21
CA ILE A 88 -13.59 -14.55 15.23
C ILE A 88 -13.88 -13.14 15.73
N PHE A 89 -15.13 -12.76 15.92
CA PHE A 89 -15.46 -11.41 16.34
C PHE A 89 -16.23 -11.37 17.66
N GLU A 90 -15.99 -10.31 18.40
CA GLU A 90 -16.71 -9.94 19.63
C GLU A 90 -17.28 -8.52 19.44
N ILE A 91 -18.51 -8.29 19.89
CA ILE A 91 -19.12 -6.97 19.84
C ILE A 91 -18.56 -6.15 20.99
N VAL A 92 -17.88 -5.05 20.69
CA VAL A 92 -17.43 -4.05 21.69
C VAL A 92 -18.51 -3.01 21.90
N GLU A 93 -19.17 -2.59 20.82
CA GLU A 93 -20.30 -1.67 20.83
C GLU A 93 -21.22 -1.95 19.65
N ASN A 94 -22.51 -1.93 19.87
CA ASN A 94 -23.50 -2.21 18.83
C ASN A 94 -24.55 -1.10 18.72
N ASN A 95 -24.76 -0.60 17.52
CA ASN A 95 -25.86 0.29 17.13
C ASN A 95 -26.00 1.58 17.95
N SER A 96 -24.91 2.20 18.40
CA SER A 96 -24.98 3.50 19.08
C SER A 96 -25.25 4.63 18.09
N ILE A 97 -26.35 5.35 18.27
CA ILE A 97 -26.68 6.54 17.46
C ILE A 97 -25.68 7.66 17.79
N THR A 98 -25.11 8.24 16.77
CA THR A 98 -24.07 9.27 16.88
C THR A 98 -24.19 10.33 15.76
N LEU A 99 -23.31 11.33 15.77
CA LEU A 99 -23.32 12.44 14.79
C LEU A 99 -24.69 13.13 14.68
N ASN A 100 -25.31 13.42 15.83
CA ASN A 100 -26.65 14.05 15.93
C ASN A 100 -27.75 13.24 15.20
N GLY A 101 -27.66 11.94 15.17
CA GLY A 101 -28.63 11.06 14.52
C GLY A 101 -28.26 10.62 13.10
N ASP A 102 -27.24 11.24 12.49
CA ASP A 102 -26.84 10.96 11.10
C ASP A 102 -26.22 9.56 10.93
N ALA A 103 -25.66 8.96 12.00
CA ALA A 103 -24.93 7.70 11.93
C ALA A 103 -25.24 6.74 13.06
N ILE A 104 -25.01 5.46 12.75
CA ILE A 104 -24.89 4.36 13.70
C ILE A 104 -23.40 4.07 13.86
N ARG A 105 -22.89 4.04 15.09
CA ARG A 105 -21.54 3.58 15.39
C ARG A 105 -21.58 2.13 15.85
N LYS A 106 -20.66 1.32 15.33
CA LYS A 106 -20.39 -0.04 15.76
C LYS A 106 -18.89 -0.23 15.98
N GLN A 107 -18.53 -1.05 16.93
CA GLN A 107 -17.15 -1.43 17.20
C GLN A 107 -17.07 -2.92 17.46
N TYR A 108 -16.11 -3.57 16.82
CA TYR A 108 -15.88 -5.00 16.93
C TYR A 108 -14.42 -5.27 17.25
N LYS A 109 -14.20 -6.29 18.07
CA LYS A 109 -12.88 -6.89 18.22
C LYS A 109 -12.82 -8.12 17.33
N LEU A 110 -11.95 -8.06 16.31
CA LEU A 110 -11.67 -9.18 15.43
C LEU A 110 -10.42 -9.89 15.92
N SER A 111 -10.47 -11.22 16.03
CA SER A 111 -9.37 -12.03 16.56
C SER A 111 -9.02 -13.16 15.60
N PHE A 112 -7.73 -13.32 15.34
CA PHE A 112 -7.16 -14.40 14.54
C PHE A 112 -6.42 -15.36 15.48
N LYS A 113 -6.75 -16.66 15.42
CA LYS A 113 -6.14 -17.69 16.29
C LYS A 113 -5.42 -18.72 15.44
N LYS A 114 -4.15 -18.97 15.75
CA LYS A 114 -3.36 -20.05 15.15
C LYS A 114 -2.19 -20.43 16.05
N ASN A 115 -1.85 -21.72 16.11
CA ASN A 115 -0.69 -22.24 16.84
C ASN A 115 -0.62 -21.73 18.29
N GLY A 116 -1.76 -21.66 18.99
CA GLY A 116 -1.84 -21.17 20.38
C GLY A 116 -1.65 -19.67 20.54
N LYS A 117 -1.42 -18.92 19.46
CA LYS A 117 -1.28 -17.46 19.46
C LYS A 117 -2.58 -16.78 19.02
N ILE A 118 -2.79 -15.57 19.51
CA ILE A 118 -3.96 -14.74 19.18
C ILE A 118 -3.47 -13.35 18.77
N LEU A 119 -3.97 -12.86 17.65
CA LEU A 119 -3.85 -11.46 17.24
C LEU A 119 -5.24 -10.85 17.24
N SER A 120 -5.42 -9.69 17.85
CA SER A 120 -6.71 -8.97 17.86
C SER A 120 -6.54 -7.54 17.36
N LEU A 121 -7.58 -7.04 16.71
CA LEU A 121 -7.69 -5.68 16.23
C LEU A 121 -9.09 -5.11 16.54
N ILE A 122 -9.19 -3.80 16.60
CA ILE A 122 -10.47 -3.11 16.82
C ILE A 122 -10.93 -2.46 15.52
N LEU A 123 -12.04 -2.93 15.01
CA LEU A 123 -12.74 -2.35 13.87
C LEU A 123 -13.71 -1.29 14.35
N LEU A 124 -13.64 -0.08 13.80
CA LEU A 124 -14.58 1.00 14.02
C LEU A 124 -15.39 1.23 12.75
N MET A 125 -16.70 1.35 12.89
CA MET A 125 -17.62 1.60 11.80
C MET A 125 -18.52 2.77 12.16
N TYR A 126 -18.61 3.76 11.27
CA TYR A 126 -19.66 4.75 11.22
C TYR A 126 -20.52 4.45 9.99
N ILE A 127 -21.81 4.23 10.15
CA ILE A 127 -22.74 3.80 9.11
C ILE A 127 -23.87 4.82 9.02
N PRO A 128 -24.25 5.31 7.83
CA PRO A 128 -25.42 6.17 7.69
C PRO A 128 -26.65 5.57 8.36
N ASN A 129 -27.35 6.34 9.19
CA ASN A 129 -28.56 5.89 9.90
C ASN A 129 -29.75 5.86 8.94
N LYS A 130 -29.84 4.80 8.15
CA LYS A 130 -30.91 4.54 7.17
C LYS A 130 -31.23 3.07 7.08
N LYS A 131 -32.36 2.72 6.43
CA LYS A 131 -32.81 1.33 6.30
C LYS A 131 -32.00 0.52 5.29
N GLU A 132 -31.56 1.17 4.20
CA GLU A 132 -30.86 0.49 3.09
C GLU A 132 -29.40 0.24 3.46
N LYS A 133 -28.84 -0.86 2.93
CA LYS A 133 -27.40 -1.13 3.03
C LYS A 133 -26.57 0.00 2.43
N SER A 134 -25.50 0.38 3.10
CA SER A 134 -24.63 1.46 2.69
C SER A 134 -23.39 0.95 1.95
N PRO A 135 -22.98 1.58 0.83
CA PRO A 135 -21.62 1.45 0.35
C PRO A 135 -20.65 1.96 1.41
N ALA A 136 -19.40 1.49 1.40
CA ALA A 136 -18.46 1.84 2.45
C ALA A 136 -17.07 2.19 1.91
N PHE A 137 -16.42 3.17 2.54
CA PHE A 137 -14.98 3.33 2.49
C PHE A 137 -14.34 2.46 3.57
N LEU A 138 -13.41 1.58 3.17
CA LEU A 138 -12.57 0.81 4.08
C LEU A 138 -11.14 1.35 3.98
N ALA A 139 -10.58 1.78 5.11
CA ALA A 139 -9.24 2.32 5.15
C ALA A 139 -8.57 2.08 6.51
N TYR A 140 -7.27 1.83 6.50
CA TYR A 140 -6.46 1.88 7.71
C TYR A 140 -6.22 3.32 8.17
N ASN A 141 -6.12 3.51 9.48
CA ASN A 141 -5.59 4.72 10.09
C ASN A 141 -4.21 4.47 10.72
N PHE A 142 -3.44 5.55 10.92
CA PHE A 142 -2.05 5.49 11.41
C PHE A 142 -1.92 5.50 12.94
N GLY A 143 -2.88 6.05 13.64
CA GLY A 143 -2.73 6.35 15.07
C GLY A 143 -3.68 5.60 15.99
N GLY A 144 -4.51 4.72 15.43
CA GLY A 144 -5.62 4.09 16.16
C GLY A 144 -6.95 4.85 15.99
N ASN A 145 -8.04 4.12 16.16
CA ASN A 145 -9.39 4.62 15.85
C ASN A 145 -9.76 5.90 16.62
N TYR A 146 -9.29 6.05 17.86
CA TYR A 146 -9.57 7.24 18.69
C TYR A 146 -8.92 8.52 18.17
N THR A 147 -7.95 8.43 17.26
CA THR A 147 -7.26 9.61 16.72
C THR A 147 -8.04 10.30 15.60
N ILE A 148 -9.01 9.61 14.98
CA ILE A 148 -9.75 10.14 13.83
C ILE A 148 -10.95 11.02 14.24
N SER A 149 -11.31 11.03 15.51
CA SER A 149 -12.47 11.77 16.04
C SER A 149 -12.26 12.15 17.52
N ASN A 150 -12.90 13.23 17.93
CA ASN A 150 -12.99 13.61 19.36
C ASN A 150 -14.02 12.79 20.14
N ASP A 151 -14.75 11.89 19.48
CA ASP A 151 -15.76 11.04 20.09
C ASP A 151 -15.16 10.17 21.20
N THR A 152 -15.58 10.43 22.44
CA THR A 152 -15.05 9.78 23.65
C THR A 152 -15.47 8.32 23.78
N CYS A 153 -16.52 7.89 23.08
CA CYS A 153 -17.01 6.53 23.09
C CYS A 153 -16.24 5.59 22.14
N ILE A 154 -15.33 6.12 21.31
CA ILE A 154 -14.43 5.25 20.55
C ILE A 154 -13.54 4.49 21.52
N TYR A 155 -13.62 3.16 21.44
CA TYR A 155 -12.85 2.24 22.28
C TYR A 155 -11.35 2.43 22.08
N VAL A 156 -10.61 2.43 23.18
CA VAL A 156 -9.15 2.52 23.21
C VAL A 156 -8.64 1.29 23.96
N GLU A 157 -7.98 0.40 23.23
CA GLU A 157 -7.28 -0.70 23.88
C GLU A 157 -6.06 -0.15 24.64
N LYS A 158 -5.94 -0.47 25.92
CA LYS A 158 -4.78 -0.11 26.73
C LYS A 158 -3.57 -0.92 26.27
N LYS A 159 -2.85 -0.43 25.26
CA LYS A 159 -1.55 -0.97 24.86
C LYS A 159 -0.46 -0.11 25.49
N ASN A 160 0.61 -0.74 25.99
CA ASN A 160 1.84 -0.05 26.40
C ASN A 160 2.53 0.51 25.14
N THR A 161 2.11 1.69 24.70
CA THR A 161 2.74 2.37 23.55
C THR A 161 3.67 3.46 24.08
N ALA A 162 4.88 3.52 23.55
CA ALA A 162 5.89 4.54 23.91
C ALA A 162 5.45 5.97 23.53
N ARG A 163 4.41 6.12 22.69
CA ARG A 163 3.86 7.41 22.28
C ARG A 163 2.34 7.40 22.47
N ILE A 164 1.86 8.28 23.33
CA ILE A 164 0.42 8.57 23.47
C ILE A 164 0.04 9.57 22.38
N ILE A 165 -0.72 9.12 21.39
CA ILE A 165 -1.31 10.00 20.37
C ILE A 165 -2.60 10.59 20.96
N LYS A 166 -2.81 11.90 20.78
CA LYS A 166 -3.99 12.58 21.31
C LYS A 166 -5.27 12.15 20.57
N ARG A 167 -6.37 11.99 21.32
CA ARG A 167 -7.69 11.77 20.72
C ARG A 167 -8.02 12.92 19.75
N GLY A 168 -8.51 12.55 18.56
CA GLY A 168 -8.85 13.54 17.52
C GLY A 168 -7.64 14.19 16.81
N GLU A 169 -6.40 13.78 17.08
CA GLU A 169 -5.19 14.39 16.47
C GLU A 169 -5.22 14.35 14.93
N ASN A 170 -5.86 13.36 14.36
CA ASN A 170 -5.97 13.17 12.91
C ASN A 170 -7.34 13.57 12.33
N ILE A 171 -8.17 14.28 13.07
CA ILE A 171 -9.57 14.60 12.68
C ILE A 171 -9.67 15.31 11.31
N LEU A 172 -8.69 16.14 10.96
CA LEU A 172 -8.66 16.87 9.69
C LEU A 172 -8.48 15.95 8.46
N ARG A 173 -7.92 14.74 8.70
CA ARG A 173 -7.74 13.71 7.67
C ARG A 173 -8.98 12.84 7.48
N TRP A 174 -9.96 12.92 8.36
CA TRP A 174 -11.12 12.04 8.42
C TRP A 174 -12.42 12.84 8.53
N PRO A 175 -12.97 13.37 7.43
CA PRO A 175 -14.21 14.15 7.44
C PRO A 175 -15.43 13.24 7.58
N ILE A 176 -15.57 12.56 8.73
CA ILE A 176 -16.54 11.50 8.99
C ILE A 176 -17.96 11.97 8.66
N THR A 177 -18.37 13.14 9.17
CA THR A 177 -19.71 13.68 8.92
C THR A 177 -19.98 13.86 7.41
N LYS A 178 -19.00 14.31 6.64
CA LYS A 178 -19.14 14.45 5.18
C LYS A 178 -19.33 13.11 4.50
N ILE A 179 -18.53 12.11 4.87
CA ILE A 179 -18.60 10.75 4.32
C ILE A 179 -19.99 10.18 4.58
N ILE A 180 -20.47 10.25 5.82
CA ILE A 180 -21.79 9.77 6.25
C ILE A 180 -22.92 10.47 5.48
N ARG A 181 -22.91 11.81 5.43
CA ARG A 181 -23.93 12.59 4.71
C ARG A 181 -23.90 12.38 3.19
N SER A 182 -22.78 11.91 2.65
CA SER A 182 -22.68 11.47 1.25
C SER A 182 -23.23 10.05 1.03
N GLY A 183 -23.74 9.39 2.09
CA GLY A 183 -24.38 8.07 2.02
C GLY A 183 -23.43 6.89 2.09
N TYR A 184 -22.16 7.10 2.44
CA TYR A 184 -21.16 6.06 2.63
C TYR A 184 -20.92 5.77 4.11
N ALA A 185 -20.76 4.50 4.45
CA ALA A 185 -20.17 4.12 5.71
C ALA A 185 -18.65 4.39 5.69
N LEU A 186 -18.07 4.65 6.85
CA LEU A 186 -16.62 4.66 7.07
C LEU A 186 -16.26 3.49 7.98
N ILE A 187 -15.36 2.64 7.50
CA ILE A 187 -14.84 1.48 8.22
C ILE A 187 -13.33 1.66 8.35
N THR A 188 -12.84 1.64 9.58
CA THR A 188 -11.41 1.87 9.83
C THR A 188 -10.88 1.06 11.00
N LEU A 189 -9.57 0.82 10.96
CA LEU A 189 -8.80 0.11 11.99
C LEU A 189 -7.35 0.57 11.93
N ASN A 190 -6.59 0.34 13.00
CA ASN A 190 -5.18 0.67 13.02
C ASN A 190 -4.36 -0.40 12.27
N TYR A 191 -3.57 0.00 11.29
CA TYR A 191 -2.74 -0.92 10.50
C TYR A 191 -1.69 -1.66 11.35
N ASN A 192 -1.18 -1.01 12.42
CA ASN A 192 -0.25 -1.62 13.37
C ASN A 192 -0.86 -2.76 14.17
N ASP A 193 -2.19 -2.90 14.21
CA ASP A 193 -2.84 -4.02 14.88
C ASP A 193 -2.73 -5.31 14.07
N ILE A 194 -2.53 -5.22 12.74
CA ILE A 194 -2.23 -6.38 11.89
C ILE A 194 -0.75 -6.73 11.97
N ASP A 195 0.10 -5.75 11.71
CA ASP A 195 1.55 -5.93 11.73
C ASP A 195 2.21 -4.61 12.13
N PRO A 196 2.91 -4.56 13.28
CA PRO A 196 3.59 -3.34 13.71
C PRO A 196 4.62 -2.89 12.69
N ASP A 197 4.64 -1.58 12.40
CA ASP A 197 5.53 -0.98 11.41
C ASP A 197 6.97 -0.87 11.90
N LYS A 198 7.60 -2.02 12.06
CA LYS A 198 8.99 -2.18 12.51
C LYS A 198 9.61 -3.44 11.90
N ASN A 199 10.91 -3.46 11.74
CA ASN A 199 11.64 -4.59 11.19
C ASN A 199 11.71 -5.77 12.19
N ASN A 200 10.55 -6.34 12.47
CA ASN A 200 10.38 -7.47 13.37
C ASN A 200 9.20 -8.35 12.91
N PHE A 201 9.45 -9.63 12.66
CA PHE A 201 8.45 -10.60 12.21
C PHE A 201 8.04 -11.59 13.31
N SER A 202 8.47 -11.37 14.56
CA SER A 202 8.10 -12.19 15.72
C SER A 202 6.80 -11.74 16.38
N ASP A 203 6.22 -10.64 15.96
CA ASP A 203 4.94 -10.10 16.41
C ASP A 203 3.97 -9.89 15.24
N GLY A 204 2.84 -9.23 15.48
CA GLY A 204 1.82 -9.06 14.48
C GLY A 204 1.32 -10.37 13.89
N ILE A 205 0.76 -10.29 12.68
CA ILE A 205 0.18 -11.45 12.00
C ILE A 205 1.23 -12.48 11.58
N HIS A 206 2.46 -12.05 11.30
CA HIS A 206 3.55 -12.94 10.94
C HIS A 206 3.79 -14.01 12.00
N SER A 207 3.72 -13.62 13.28
CA SER A 207 3.94 -14.52 14.42
C SER A 207 2.99 -15.71 14.47
N LEU A 208 1.81 -15.61 13.87
CA LEU A 208 0.82 -16.69 13.82
C LEU A 208 1.20 -17.76 12.79
N PHE A 209 1.99 -17.39 11.77
CA PHE A 209 2.34 -18.27 10.66
C PHE A 209 3.75 -18.82 10.75
N TYR A 210 4.61 -18.23 11.58
CA TYR A 210 5.97 -18.72 11.77
C TYR A 210 6.05 -19.56 13.08
N GLU A 211 6.54 -20.79 12.93
CA GLU A 211 6.77 -21.70 14.04
C GLU A 211 8.01 -21.31 14.84
N ASN A 212 8.14 -21.88 16.04
CA ASN A 212 9.26 -21.62 16.94
C ASN A 212 10.60 -21.79 16.23
N GLY A 213 11.41 -20.73 16.22
CA GLY A 213 12.74 -20.71 15.59
C GLY A 213 12.79 -20.06 14.20
N THR A 214 11.65 -19.87 13.50
CA THR A 214 11.62 -19.11 12.25
C THR A 214 11.29 -17.65 12.56
N LEU A 215 12.30 -16.78 12.54
CA LEU A 215 12.15 -15.37 12.93
C LEU A 215 12.01 -14.41 11.74
N LYS A 216 12.16 -14.91 10.51
CA LYS A 216 12.13 -14.07 9.29
C LYS A 216 11.42 -14.79 8.16
N PRO A 217 10.69 -14.05 7.30
CA PRO A 217 10.16 -14.58 6.05
C PRO A 217 11.28 -15.09 5.15
N LYS A 218 10.97 -16.08 4.30
CA LYS A 218 11.82 -16.43 3.15
C LYS A 218 11.89 -15.27 2.16
N ASP A 219 12.83 -15.30 1.24
CA ASP A 219 13.10 -14.21 0.31
C ASP A 219 11.87 -13.78 -0.53
N ASN A 220 10.94 -14.69 -0.80
CA ASN A 220 9.71 -14.47 -1.56
C ASN A 220 8.43 -14.48 -0.70
N GLU A 221 8.56 -14.53 0.62
CA GLU A 221 7.41 -14.45 1.53
C GLU A 221 7.10 -13.00 1.87
N TRP A 222 5.94 -12.79 2.42
CA TRP A 222 5.31 -11.49 2.62
C TRP A 222 6.06 -10.55 3.57
N GLY A 223 6.19 -9.30 3.12
CA GLY A 223 6.55 -8.17 4.00
C GLY A 223 5.30 -7.55 4.62
N SER A 224 5.49 -6.49 5.40
CA SER A 224 4.41 -5.84 6.14
C SER A 224 3.32 -5.25 5.24
N ILE A 225 3.65 -4.73 4.04
CA ILE A 225 2.63 -4.24 3.08
C ILE A 225 1.70 -5.38 2.66
N ALA A 226 2.23 -6.56 2.38
CA ALA A 226 1.40 -7.72 2.04
C ALA A 226 0.62 -8.24 3.26
N ALA A 227 1.16 -8.15 4.46
CA ALA A 227 0.47 -8.48 5.70
C ALA A 227 -0.71 -7.53 5.96
N TRP A 228 -0.50 -6.22 5.80
CA TRP A 228 -1.59 -5.24 5.89
C TRP A 228 -2.65 -5.46 4.80
N SER A 229 -2.24 -5.79 3.56
CA SER A 229 -3.17 -6.13 2.47
C SER A 229 -4.01 -7.36 2.80
N TRP A 230 -3.40 -8.40 3.35
CA TRP A 230 -4.09 -9.59 3.83
C TRP A 230 -5.14 -9.24 4.90
N GLY A 231 -4.79 -8.37 5.87
CA GLY A 231 -5.71 -7.91 6.91
C GLY A 231 -6.96 -7.22 6.35
N LEU A 232 -6.84 -6.41 5.28
CA LEU A 232 -7.99 -5.78 4.62
C LEU A 232 -8.96 -6.81 4.01
N SER A 233 -8.44 -7.86 3.38
CA SER A 233 -9.27 -8.96 2.87
C SER A 233 -9.98 -9.71 4.01
N ARG A 234 -9.33 -9.89 5.15
CA ARG A 234 -9.98 -10.53 6.34
C ARG A 234 -11.06 -9.65 6.95
N VAL A 235 -10.90 -8.33 6.92
CA VAL A 235 -11.98 -7.41 7.30
C VAL A 235 -13.16 -7.55 6.34
N LEU A 236 -12.90 -7.69 5.03
CA LEU A 236 -13.96 -7.90 4.04
C LEU A 236 -14.73 -9.19 4.28
N ASP A 237 -14.06 -10.29 4.69
CA ASP A 237 -14.73 -11.54 5.08
C ASP A 237 -15.70 -11.34 6.27
N PHE A 238 -15.30 -10.54 7.27
CA PHE A 238 -16.17 -10.17 8.36
C PHE A 238 -17.38 -9.36 7.86
N LEU A 239 -17.16 -8.39 6.97
CA LEU A 239 -18.21 -7.50 6.47
C LEU A 239 -19.28 -8.23 5.67
N GLU A 240 -19.01 -9.41 5.09
CA GLU A 240 -20.01 -10.24 4.41
C GLU A 240 -21.19 -10.63 5.33
N ASN A 241 -20.95 -10.63 6.65
CA ASN A 241 -21.97 -10.90 7.66
C ASN A 241 -22.59 -9.62 8.27
N GLU A 242 -22.15 -8.42 7.85
CA GLU A 242 -22.69 -7.14 8.37
C GLU A 242 -23.92 -6.69 7.55
N SER A 243 -25.07 -6.69 8.22
CA SER A 243 -26.36 -6.45 7.55
C SER A 243 -26.55 -5.05 7.00
N LEU A 244 -25.85 -4.05 7.55
CA LEU A 244 -25.98 -2.64 7.16
C LEU A 244 -25.01 -2.21 6.04
N ILE A 245 -24.10 -3.08 5.62
CA ILE A 245 -23.08 -2.78 4.59
C ILE A 245 -23.40 -3.50 3.28
N ASP A 246 -23.32 -2.78 2.17
CA ASP A 246 -23.34 -3.35 0.84
C ASP A 246 -21.91 -3.78 0.44
N THR A 247 -21.59 -5.03 0.67
CA THR A 247 -20.23 -5.59 0.43
C THR A 247 -19.85 -5.64 -1.05
N LYS A 248 -20.82 -5.48 -1.97
CA LYS A 248 -20.56 -5.30 -3.40
C LYS A 248 -20.11 -3.88 -3.75
N LYS A 249 -20.11 -2.97 -2.77
CA LYS A 249 -19.79 -1.54 -2.96
C LYS A 249 -18.76 -1.04 -1.93
N ILE A 250 -17.67 -1.81 -1.77
CA ILE A 250 -16.56 -1.42 -0.89
C ILE A 250 -15.51 -0.66 -1.67
N VAL A 251 -15.26 0.57 -1.25
CA VAL A 251 -14.19 1.46 -1.74
C VAL A 251 -12.99 1.31 -0.82
N LEU A 252 -11.94 0.69 -1.30
CA LEU A 252 -10.69 0.54 -0.58
C LEU A 252 -9.84 1.80 -0.74
N LEU A 253 -9.44 2.42 0.37
CA LEU A 253 -8.64 3.66 0.37
C LEU A 253 -7.37 3.48 1.20
N GLY A 254 -6.25 3.96 0.67
CA GLY A 254 -5.00 4.06 1.43
C GLY A 254 -4.23 5.33 1.13
N HIS A 255 -3.55 5.86 2.15
CA HIS A 255 -2.64 7.00 2.07
C HIS A 255 -1.20 6.56 2.34
N SER A 256 -0.24 7.09 1.58
CA SER A 256 1.20 6.82 1.78
C SER A 256 1.51 5.32 1.67
N ARG A 257 2.19 4.70 2.64
CA ARG A 257 2.42 3.25 2.71
C ARG A 257 1.12 2.44 2.64
N LEU A 258 0.05 2.96 3.18
CA LEU A 258 -1.27 2.32 3.11
C LEU A 258 -1.91 2.46 1.72
N GLY A 259 -1.47 3.43 0.90
CA GLY A 259 -1.81 3.51 -0.52
C GLY A 259 -1.16 2.39 -1.34
N LYS A 260 0.12 2.05 -1.03
CA LYS A 260 0.78 0.85 -1.56
C LYS A 260 0.01 -0.42 -1.15
N THR A 261 -0.40 -0.48 0.13
CA THR A 261 -1.22 -1.56 0.69
C THR A 261 -2.55 -1.71 -0.03
N ALA A 262 -3.26 -0.59 -0.28
CA ALA A 262 -4.54 -0.60 -0.97
C ALA A 262 -4.42 -1.11 -2.42
N LEU A 263 -3.40 -0.67 -3.15
CA LEU A 263 -3.13 -1.19 -4.51
C LEU A 263 -2.86 -2.69 -4.50
N TRP A 264 -2.04 -3.17 -3.57
CA TRP A 264 -1.74 -4.60 -3.48
C TRP A 264 -2.95 -5.41 -3.04
N ALA A 265 -3.72 -4.95 -2.04
CA ALA A 265 -4.95 -5.61 -1.62
C ALA A 265 -5.97 -5.69 -2.76
N GLY A 266 -6.17 -4.59 -3.50
CA GLY A 266 -7.06 -4.56 -4.66
C GLY A 266 -6.61 -5.47 -5.81
N ALA A 267 -5.29 -5.68 -5.99
CA ALA A 267 -4.75 -6.61 -6.97
C ALA A 267 -5.01 -8.08 -6.59
N LYS A 268 -4.98 -8.38 -5.29
CA LYS A 268 -5.15 -9.74 -4.73
C LYS A 268 -6.61 -10.12 -4.48
N ASP A 269 -7.47 -9.15 -4.19
CA ASP A 269 -8.86 -9.37 -3.81
C ASP A 269 -9.81 -8.53 -4.67
N GLU A 270 -10.47 -9.18 -5.60
CA GLU A 270 -11.35 -8.52 -6.57
C GLU A 270 -12.71 -8.10 -5.99
N ARG A 271 -13.02 -8.46 -4.75
CA ARG A 271 -14.24 -8.02 -4.06
C ARG A 271 -14.24 -6.53 -3.73
N PHE A 272 -13.08 -5.89 -3.67
CA PHE A 272 -13.02 -4.43 -3.59
C PHE A 272 -13.50 -3.81 -4.90
N SER A 273 -14.60 -3.04 -4.85
CA SER A 273 -15.25 -2.49 -6.04
C SER A 273 -14.48 -1.33 -6.64
N ILE A 274 -13.84 -0.52 -5.81
CA ILE A 274 -13.00 0.63 -6.19
C ILE A 274 -11.74 0.60 -5.34
N VAL A 275 -10.59 0.94 -5.93
CA VAL A 275 -9.32 1.07 -5.21
C VAL A 275 -8.78 2.49 -5.35
N ILE A 276 -8.46 3.12 -4.22
CA ILE A 276 -7.94 4.49 -4.16
C ILE A 276 -6.56 4.50 -3.49
N SER A 277 -5.58 5.03 -4.20
CA SER A 277 -4.21 5.20 -3.72
C SER A 277 -3.84 6.67 -3.68
N ASN A 278 -3.60 7.19 -2.48
CA ASN A 278 -3.24 8.59 -2.24
C ASN A 278 -1.76 8.70 -1.86
N ASN A 279 -0.99 9.49 -2.62
CA ASN A 279 0.43 9.78 -2.35
C ASN A 279 1.26 8.53 -2.02
N SER A 280 1.11 7.48 -2.81
CA SER A 280 1.73 6.18 -2.46
C SER A 280 3.18 6.02 -2.90
N GLY A 281 3.66 6.80 -3.85
CA GLY A 281 5.08 6.88 -4.22
C GLY A 281 5.71 5.55 -4.68
N CYS A 282 6.98 5.39 -4.39
CA CYS A 282 7.78 4.21 -4.72
C CYS A 282 7.18 2.92 -4.13
N GLY A 283 7.13 1.84 -4.91
CA GLY A 283 6.45 0.60 -4.51
C GLY A 283 4.93 0.75 -4.32
N GLY A 284 4.37 1.89 -4.69
CA GLY A 284 2.95 2.19 -4.77
C GLY A 284 2.55 2.53 -6.20
N ALA A 285 2.11 3.78 -6.46
CA ALA A 285 1.70 4.19 -7.79
C ALA A 285 2.83 4.81 -8.65
N ALA A 286 3.95 5.27 -8.07
CA ALA A 286 5.01 5.91 -8.82
C ALA A 286 5.88 4.92 -9.59
N LEU A 287 6.17 5.21 -10.87
CA LEU A 287 7.07 4.40 -11.70
C LEU A 287 8.46 4.29 -11.08
N SER A 288 8.89 3.08 -10.74
CA SER A 288 10.20 2.82 -10.12
C SER A 288 11.38 3.24 -11.00
N ARG A 289 11.28 3.01 -12.33
CA ARG A 289 12.34 3.33 -13.30
C ARG A 289 12.64 4.82 -13.44
N ARG A 290 11.76 5.69 -12.98
CA ARG A 290 12.01 7.14 -13.00
C ARG A 290 13.06 7.54 -11.98
N ARG A 291 13.18 6.78 -10.89
CA ARG A 291 14.12 7.05 -9.78
C ARG A 291 13.98 8.48 -9.23
N PHE A 292 12.80 9.07 -9.37
CA PHE A 292 12.48 10.40 -8.90
C PHE A 292 11.94 10.32 -7.46
N GLY A 293 12.37 11.22 -6.59
CA GLY A 293 12.01 11.19 -5.17
C GLY A 293 12.58 9.95 -4.48
N GLU A 294 11.71 9.17 -3.84
CA GLU A 294 12.05 7.91 -3.19
C GLU A 294 12.33 6.81 -4.24
N LYS A 295 13.49 6.16 -4.13
CA LYS A 295 13.90 5.04 -4.98
C LYS A 295 13.72 3.71 -4.27
N VAL A 296 13.85 2.61 -5.04
CA VAL A 296 13.80 1.24 -4.49
C VAL A 296 14.87 1.01 -3.43
N SER A 297 16.09 1.55 -3.62
CA SER A 297 17.15 1.47 -2.61
C SER A 297 16.82 2.23 -1.33
N ASP A 298 16.20 3.42 -1.45
CA ASP A 298 15.85 4.23 -0.28
C ASP A 298 14.78 3.54 0.56
N ILE A 299 13.69 3.06 -0.08
CA ILE A 299 12.58 2.43 0.64
C ILE A 299 12.98 1.11 1.28
N ASN A 300 13.79 0.29 0.60
CA ASN A 300 14.28 -0.97 1.14
C ASN A 300 15.31 -0.80 2.27
N THR A 301 16.07 0.31 2.26
CA THR A 301 17.01 0.64 3.33
C THR A 301 16.29 1.17 4.56
N ASN A 302 15.36 2.11 4.37
CA ASN A 302 14.65 2.75 5.47
C ASN A 302 13.57 1.85 6.10
N TYR A 303 12.96 0.99 5.29
CA TYR A 303 11.85 0.11 5.68
C TYR A 303 12.07 -1.32 5.17
N PRO A 304 13.10 -2.03 5.63
CA PRO A 304 13.49 -3.33 5.08
C PRO A 304 12.45 -4.44 5.29
N HIS A 305 11.44 -4.20 6.13
CA HIS A 305 10.35 -5.11 6.43
C HIS A 305 9.10 -4.92 5.54
N TRP A 306 9.01 -3.81 4.77
CA TRP A 306 7.78 -3.53 4.01
C TRP A 306 7.55 -4.48 2.85
N PHE A 307 8.62 -4.89 2.16
CA PHE A 307 8.57 -5.72 0.97
C PHE A 307 9.22 -7.08 1.19
N ALA A 308 9.03 -7.99 0.24
CA ALA A 308 9.78 -9.24 0.21
C ALA A 308 11.28 -8.96 0.07
N LYS A 309 12.12 -9.80 0.67
CA LYS A 309 13.58 -9.66 0.60
C LYS A 309 14.09 -9.72 -0.85
N ASN A 310 13.39 -10.42 -1.75
CA ASN A 310 13.68 -10.42 -3.17
C ASN A 310 13.69 -9.02 -3.78
N PHE A 311 12.87 -8.06 -3.28
CA PHE A 311 12.83 -6.71 -3.81
C PHE A 311 14.15 -5.96 -3.59
N HIS A 312 14.92 -6.28 -2.56
CA HIS A 312 16.24 -5.69 -2.28
C HIS A 312 17.26 -5.95 -3.40
N LYS A 313 17.07 -6.98 -4.23
CA LYS A 313 17.93 -7.29 -5.39
C LYS A 313 17.87 -6.20 -6.47
N TYR A 314 16.82 -5.38 -6.45
CA TYR A 314 16.56 -4.31 -7.41
C TYR A 314 16.97 -2.91 -6.92
N ASN A 315 17.61 -2.82 -5.75
CA ASN A 315 18.19 -1.57 -5.24
C ASN A 315 19.15 -1.00 -6.29
N ASP A 316 18.88 0.24 -6.74
CA ASP A 316 19.60 0.93 -7.84
C ASP A 316 19.66 0.16 -9.17
N LYS A 317 18.81 -0.86 -9.34
CA LYS A 317 18.70 -1.75 -10.51
C LYS A 317 17.27 -1.87 -11.00
N GLU A 318 16.49 -0.80 -10.90
CA GLU A 318 15.05 -0.77 -11.24
C GLU A 318 14.81 -1.18 -12.71
N SER A 319 15.80 -1.00 -13.59
CA SER A 319 15.75 -1.45 -14.98
C SER A 319 15.64 -2.97 -15.16
N LEU A 320 16.06 -3.75 -14.16
CA LEU A 320 16.00 -5.22 -14.18
C LEU A 320 14.63 -5.77 -13.76
N LEU A 321 13.73 -4.96 -13.18
CA LEU A 321 12.37 -5.39 -12.89
C LEU A 321 11.65 -5.78 -14.19
N GLU A 322 10.95 -6.92 -14.22
CA GLU A 322 10.11 -7.31 -15.37
C GLU A 322 8.76 -6.60 -15.38
N VAL A 323 8.44 -5.87 -14.30
CA VAL A 323 7.24 -5.06 -14.12
C VAL A 323 7.58 -3.62 -13.77
N ASP A 324 6.58 -2.74 -13.79
CA ASP A 324 6.63 -1.43 -13.13
C ASP A 324 5.21 -1.06 -12.69
N GLN A 325 5.02 0.00 -11.94
CA GLN A 325 3.79 0.31 -11.19
C GLN A 325 2.55 0.53 -12.07
N HIS A 326 2.71 0.90 -13.35
CA HIS A 326 1.59 0.91 -14.31
C HIS A 326 0.95 -0.48 -14.48
N MET A 327 1.74 -1.55 -14.34
CA MET A 327 1.23 -2.92 -14.38
C MET A 327 0.47 -3.27 -13.08
N LEU A 328 0.91 -2.77 -11.92
CA LEU A 328 0.16 -2.93 -10.67
C LEU A 328 -1.23 -2.28 -10.78
N ILE A 329 -1.29 -1.03 -11.26
CA ILE A 329 -2.56 -0.32 -11.46
C ILE A 329 -3.46 -1.08 -12.45
N SER A 330 -2.89 -1.69 -13.47
CA SER A 330 -3.64 -2.47 -14.47
C SER A 330 -4.32 -3.71 -13.91
N LEU A 331 -3.81 -4.28 -12.81
CA LEU A 331 -4.45 -5.42 -12.13
C LEU A 331 -5.82 -5.08 -11.55
N MET A 332 -6.17 -3.80 -11.45
CA MET A 332 -7.51 -3.37 -11.04
C MET A 332 -8.55 -3.53 -12.16
N ALA A 333 -8.13 -3.53 -13.45
CA ALA A 333 -9.06 -3.59 -14.58
C ALA A 333 -9.95 -4.85 -14.50
N PRO A 334 -11.26 -4.74 -14.80
CA PRO A 334 -11.99 -3.54 -15.28
C PRO A 334 -12.52 -2.63 -14.15
N ARG A 335 -12.25 -2.95 -12.88
CA ARG A 335 -12.71 -2.16 -11.72
C ARG A 335 -12.12 -0.76 -11.74
N PRO A 336 -12.86 0.26 -11.26
CA PRO A 336 -12.34 1.62 -11.15
C PRO A 336 -11.14 1.69 -10.17
N VAL A 337 -10.15 2.50 -10.54
CA VAL A 337 -8.99 2.82 -9.71
C VAL A 337 -8.75 4.32 -9.70
N TYR A 338 -8.41 4.87 -8.55
CA TYR A 338 -8.08 6.29 -8.41
C TYR A 338 -6.68 6.47 -7.85
N VAL A 339 -5.88 7.29 -8.51
CA VAL A 339 -4.54 7.67 -8.03
C VAL A 339 -4.56 9.17 -7.71
N ALA A 340 -4.11 9.53 -6.53
CA ALA A 340 -4.08 10.90 -6.06
C ALA A 340 -2.69 11.30 -5.59
N SER A 341 -2.29 12.51 -5.96
CA SER A 341 -0.97 13.07 -5.70
C SER A 341 -1.09 14.47 -5.09
N ALA A 342 0.01 14.98 -4.54
CA ALA A 342 0.13 16.35 -4.07
C ALA A 342 1.31 17.07 -4.74
N SER A 343 1.11 18.30 -5.17
CA SER A 343 2.07 19.05 -6.01
C SER A 343 3.39 19.40 -5.33
N GLN A 344 3.44 19.35 -4.00
CA GLN A 344 4.63 19.62 -3.20
C GLN A 344 5.23 18.35 -2.59
N ASP A 345 4.75 17.18 -3.00
CA ASP A 345 5.23 15.88 -2.55
C ASP A 345 6.19 15.27 -3.57
N SER A 346 7.33 15.91 -3.77
CA SER A 346 8.34 15.41 -4.72
C SER A 346 8.90 14.04 -4.32
N TRP A 347 8.81 13.65 -3.04
CA TRP A 347 9.24 12.35 -2.57
C TRP A 347 8.39 11.20 -3.14
N ALA A 348 7.08 11.43 -3.31
CA ALA A 348 6.15 10.46 -3.89
C ALA A 348 6.12 10.47 -5.43
N ASP A 349 6.84 11.35 -6.12
CA ASP A 349 6.83 11.48 -7.59
C ASP A 349 5.42 11.61 -8.20
N PRO A 350 4.73 12.75 -8.04
CA PRO A 350 3.38 12.94 -8.58
C PRO A 350 3.27 12.67 -10.08
N LYS A 351 4.32 12.99 -10.86
CA LYS A 351 4.34 12.70 -12.28
C LYS A 351 4.51 11.22 -12.57
N GLY A 352 5.31 10.52 -11.79
CA GLY A 352 5.45 9.06 -11.87
C GLY A 352 4.15 8.34 -11.53
N GLU A 353 3.42 8.78 -10.50
CA GLU A 353 2.09 8.26 -10.17
C GLU A 353 1.09 8.48 -11.32
N PHE A 354 1.07 9.67 -11.92
CA PHE A 354 0.27 9.96 -13.11
C PHE A 354 0.64 9.06 -14.30
N LEU A 355 1.92 8.90 -14.59
CA LEU A 355 2.39 8.10 -15.72
C LEU A 355 2.01 6.64 -15.56
N SER A 356 2.03 6.09 -14.34
CA SER A 356 1.53 4.76 -14.06
C SER A 356 0.04 4.63 -14.38
N ALA A 357 -0.78 5.57 -13.93
CA ALA A 357 -2.20 5.63 -14.27
C ALA A 357 -2.41 5.73 -15.79
N LYS A 358 -1.64 6.62 -16.45
CA LYS A 358 -1.69 6.80 -17.91
C LYS A 358 -1.38 5.52 -18.68
N PHE A 359 -0.34 4.78 -18.31
CA PHE A 359 0.08 3.59 -19.05
C PHE A 359 -0.77 2.36 -18.71
N ALA A 360 -1.45 2.34 -17.57
CA ALA A 360 -2.44 1.30 -17.25
C ALA A 360 -3.66 1.31 -18.17
N LYS A 361 -3.97 2.46 -18.81
CA LYS A 361 -5.13 2.61 -19.70
C LYS A 361 -5.20 1.60 -20.85
N ASP A 362 -4.05 1.08 -21.29
CA ASP A 362 -4.01 0.14 -22.40
C ASP A 362 -4.73 -1.17 -22.07
N VAL A 363 -4.71 -1.59 -20.82
CA VAL A 363 -5.49 -2.75 -20.36
C VAL A 363 -6.98 -2.41 -20.27
N TYR A 364 -7.34 -1.25 -19.73
CA TYR A 364 -8.74 -0.80 -19.69
C TYR A 364 -9.36 -0.67 -21.09
N LYS A 365 -8.54 -0.36 -22.10
CA LYS A 365 -8.98 -0.34 -23.51
C LYS A 365 -9.42 -1.73 -24.00
N LEU A 366 -8.84 -2.83 -23.50
CA LEU A 366 -9.29 -4.19 -23.85
C LEU A 366 -10.76 -4.41 -23.44
N TYR A 367 -11.17 -3.80 -22.32
CA TYR A 367 -12.55 -3.84 -21.80
C TYR A 367 -13.48 -2.78 -22.41
N GLY A 368 -13.02 -2.06 -23.44
CA GLY A 368 -13.81 -1.03 -24.13
C GLY A 368 -13.77 0.37 -23.52
N TYR A 369 -13.02 0.57 -22.43
CA TYR A 369 -12.92 1.88 -21.79
C TYR A 369 -11.89 2.78 -22.49
N ARG A 370 -12.25 4.04 -22.71
CA ARG A 370 -11.40 5.05 -23.37
C ARG A 370 -11.03 6.15 -22.38
N GLU A 371 -9.84 6.04 -21.78
CA GLU A 371 -9.31 6.98 -20.76
C GLU A 371 -8.68 8.22 -21.41
N ARG A 372 -9.49 9.06 -22.07
CA ARG A 372 -8.99 10.23 -22.85
C ARG A 372 -8.35 11.30 -21.97
N GLY A 373 -8.81 11.47 -20.72
CA GLY A 373 -8.30 12.45 -19.77
C GLY A 373 -6.84 12.22 -19.37
N LEU A 374 -6.33 10.99 -19.47
CA LEU A 374 -4.97 10.61 -19.08
C LEU A 374 -3.89 10.90 -20.13
N ASN A 375 -4.15 11.68 -21.16
CA ASN A 375 -3.14 11.97 -22.18
C ASN A 375 -2.07 12.97 -21.70
N LEU A 376 -2.47 13.96 -20.90
CA LEU A 376 -1.60 15.02 -20.38
C LEU A 376 -1.68 15.09 -18.86
N PHE A 377 -0.53 15.43 -18.22
CA PHE A 377 -0.50 15.69 -16.78
C PHE A 377 -1.45 16.85 -16.45
N PRO A 378 -2.40 16.68 -15.51
CA PRO A 378 -3.42 17.69 -15.26
C PRO A 378 -2.85 18.89 -14.53
N LYS A 379 -3.56 20.02 -14.64
CA LYS A 379 -3.31 21.17 -13.78
C LYS A 379 -3.68 20.84 -12.34
N VAL A 380 -3.00 21.49 -11.38
CA VAL A 380 -3.28 21.34 -9.95
C VAL A 380 -4.76 21.59 -9.66
N ASN A 381 -5.37 20.75 -8.85
CA ASN A 381 -6.79 20.77 -8.49
C ASN A 381 -7.76 20.61 -9.68
N LYS A 382 -7.32 20.00 -10.78
CA LYS A 382 -8.18 19.65 -11.91
C LYS A 382 -8.21 18.12 -12.09
N PRO A 383 -9.18 17.44 -11.46
CA PRO A 383 -9.29 15.99 -11.49
C PRO A 383 -9.61 15.45 -12.88
N ILE A 384 -9.03 14.31 -13.21
CA ILE A 384 -9.38 13.47 -14.34
C ILE A 384 -10.33 12.38 -13.84
N ARG A 385 -11.44 12.16 -14.55
CA ARG A 385 -12.45 11.16 -14.23
C ARG A 385 -12.62 10.21 -15.40
N GLY A 386 -12.69 8.92 -15.10
CA GLY A 386 -12.84 7.81 -16.02
C GLY A 386 -12.90 6.54 -15.19
N ARG A 387 -12.63 5.36 -15.76
CA ARG A 387 -12.37 4.14 -14.97
C ARG A 387 -11.06 4.28 -14.18
N ILE A 388 -10.10 5.01 -14.73
CA ILE A 388 -8.91 5.43 -14.03
C ILE A 388 -9.06 6.91 -13.69
N GLY A 389 -9.25 7.23 -12.41
CA GLY A 389 -9.25 8.59 -11.91
C GLY A 389 -7.83 9.05 -11.53
N TYR A 390 -7.58 10.36 -11.68
CA TYR A 390 -6.34 10.96 -11.20
C TYR A 390 -6.55 12.42 -10.81
N HIS A 391 -5.90 12.86 -9.74
CA HIS A 391 -5.68 14.27 -9.46
C HIS A 391 -4.29 14.54 -8.89
N VAL A 392 -3.82 15.76 -9.06
CA VAL A 392 -2.76 16.35 -8.26
C VAL A 392 -3.32 17.57 -7.55
N ARG A 393 -3.42 17.52 -6.21
CA ARG A 393 -3.88 18.66 -5.43
C ARG A 393 -2.72 19.60 -5.06
N LYS A 394 -3.03 20.85 -4.70
CA LYS A 394 -2.06 21.75 -4.09
C LYS A 394 -1.71 21.25 -2.68
N GLY A 395 -0.43 21.27 -2.33
CA GLY A 395 0.05 20.99 -0.96
C GLY A 395 1.04 19.85 -0.85
N LYS A 396 1.35 19.50 0.40
CA LYS A 396 2.36 18.50 0.81
C LYS A 396 1.76 17.10 0.91
N HIS A 397 2.60 16.14 1.31
CA HIS A 397 2.24 14.75 1.60
C HIS A 397 1.17 14.69 2.71
N ASP A 398 -0.08 14.47 2.34
CA ASP A 398 -1.22 14.38 3.26
C ASP A 398 -2.45 13.79 2.56
N ILE A 399 -3.54 13.58 3.32
CA ILE A 399 -4.90 13.38 2.84
C ILE A 399 -5.78 14.48 3.41
N THR A 400 -6.53 15.16 2.55
CA THR A 400 -7.26 16.38 2.89
C THR A 400 -8.74 16.29 2.52
N LEU A 401 -9.53 17.27 2.92
CA LEU A 401 -10.93 17.36 2.52
C LEU A 401 -11.11 17.37 0.99
N PHE A 402 -10.20 18.03 0.24
CA PHE A 402 -10.25 18.03 -1.22
C PHE A 402 -10.13 16.61 -1.79
N ASP A 403 -9.20 15.80 -1.26
CA ASP A 403 -9.02 14.41 -1.69
C ASP A 403 -10.31 13.61 -1.45
N TRP A 404 -10.90 13.71 -0.26
CA TRP A 404 -12.15 13.03 0.09
C TRP A 404 -13.33 13.45 -0.79
N GLU A 405 -13.44 14.73 -1.14
CA GLU A 405 -14.48 15.21 -2.05
C GLU A 405 -14.37 14.58 -3.43
N GLU A 406 -13.17 14.45 -3.94
CA GLU A 406 -12.94 13.81 -5.23
C GLU A 406 -13.15 12.28 -5.16
N TYR A 407 -12.78 11.63 -4.04
CA TYR A 407 -13.04 10.20 -3.84
C TYR A 407 -14.54 9.89 -3.76
N ILE A 408 -15.30 10.71 -3.06
CA ILE A 408 -16.75 10.57 -2.98
C ILE A 408 -17.40 10.77 -4.36
N LYS A 409 -17.03 11.83 -5.10
CA LYS A 409 -17.53 12.07 -6.46
C LYS A 409 -17.20 10.94 -7.43
N PHE A 410 -15.98 10.40 -7.32
CA PHE A 410 -15.56 9.27 -8.15
C PHE A 410 -16.35 8.00 -7.79
N SER A 411 -16.53 7.74 -6.51
CA SER A 411 -17.30 6.59 -6.04
C SER A 411 -18.78 6.72 -6.42
N ASP A 412 -19.37 7.90 -6.31
CA ASP A 412 -20.75 8.15 -6.76
C ASP A 412 -20.92 7.85 -8.24
N PHE A 413 -19.99 8.30 -9.08
CA PHE A 413 -20.04 8.05 -10.51
C PHE A 413 -20.02 6.57 -10.88
N HIS A 414 -19.35 5.74 -10.09
CA HIS A 414 -19.20 4.30 -10.39
C HIS A 414 -20.16 3.37 -9.63
N LEU A 415 -20.72 3.79 -8.50
CA LEU A 415 -21.52 2.93 -7.63
C LEU A 415 -23.00 3.34 -7.52
N LYS A 416 -23.36 4.58 -7.92
CA LYS A 416 -24.73 5.08 -7.82
C LYS A 416 -25.44 5.25 -9.17
N ASN A 417 -24.69 5.07 -10.27
CA ASN A 417 -25.22 5.14 -11.64
C ASN A 417 -25.49 3.76 -12.21
#